data_4a1674bf2641f1afb501ad390d7a80ab
#
_entry.id   4a1674bf2641f1afb501ad390d7a80ab
#
_cell.length_a   1.000
_cell.length_b   1.000
_cell.length_c   1.000
_cell.angle_alpha   90.00
_cell.angle_beta   90.00
_cell.angle_gamma   90.00
#
_symmetry.space_group_name_H-M   'P 1'
#
loop_
_entity.id
_entity.type
_entity.pdbx_description
1 polymer ?
#
loop_
_entity_poly.entity_id
_entity_poly.type
_entity_poly.pdbx_seq_one_letter_code
_entity_poly.pdbx_strand_id
1 'polypeptide(L)'
;MKEELSIDIIGLAGACSYALDCIEAELVNIKNKHGKRVAYISICMAEYWKIQGDELQDLAMCALLHDNALTQYISEELKKDSVIHCKKDLSEKKTNLHCIYGEKNITKLPFKTDVSNVILYHHEHADGTGPFQKKWNEIPLFARIIHLADIIDIIRNSIDSDDNSWDFMCQYLSQNKDSPVSYTHLRAHETPEH
;
A
#
# COMPACT_ATOMS: atom_id res chain seq x y z
N MET A 1 37.53 -16.09 12.98
CA MET A 1 36.30 -16.07 12.17
C MET A 1 35.51 -14.88 12.65
N LYS A 2 35.17 -13.91 11.77
CA LYS A 2 34.17 -12.88 12.11
C LYS A 2 32.82 -13.55 11.98
N GLU A 3 32.04 -13.58 13.04
CA GLU A 3 30.63 -13.94 12.94
C GLU A 3 29.95 -12.92 12.03
N GLU A 4 29.40 -13.35 10.89
CA GLU A 4 28.53 -12.51 10.08
C GLU A 4 27.22 -12.33 10.84
N LEU A 5 26.93 -11.11 11.21
CA LEU A 5 25.64 -10.73 11.80
C LEU A 5 24.58 -10.76 10.70
N SER A 6 23.69 -11.75 10.72
CA SER A 6 22.53 -11.81 9.83
C SER A 6 21.37 -11.08 10.49
N ILE A 7 20.80 -10.10 9.78
CA ILE A 7 19.62 -9.35 10.23
C ILE A 7 18.42 -9.78 9.39
N ASP A 8 17.36 -10.22 10.05
CA ASP A 8 16.06 -10.46 9.40
C ASP A 8 15.37 -9.11 9.11
N ILE A 9 15.61 -8.59 7.89
CA ILE A 9 15.09 -7.30 7.48
C ILE A 9 13.57 -7.30 7.30
N ILE A 10 12.99 -8.43 6.86
CA ILE A 10 11.53 -8.58 6.73
C ILE A 10 10.87 -8.61 8.11
N GLY A 11 11.44 -9.36 9.04
CA GLY A 11 10.95 -9.38 10.42
C GLY A 11 11.01 -7.99 11.08
N LEU A 12 12.07 -7.23 10.81
CA LEU A 12 12.21 -5.86 11.29
C LEU A 12 11.15 -4.93 10.65
N ALA A 13 10.97 -5.00 9.33
CA ALA A 13 9.93 -4.23 8.62
C ALA A 13 8.53 -4.58 9.16
N GLY A 14 8.26 -5.86 9.41
CA GLY A 14 7.00 -6.32 9.99
C GLY A 14 6.76 -5.84 11.42
N ALA A 15 7.81 -5.67 12.21
CA ALA A 15 7.72 -5.10 13.56
C ALA A 15 7.45 -3.58 13.50
N CYS A 16 8.12 -2.86 12.60
CA CYS A 16 7.87 -1.43 12.35
C CYS A 16 6.43 -1.20 11.85
N SER A 17 5.99 -1.97 10.86
CA SER A 17 4.61 -1.94 10.36
C SER A 17 3.59 -2.13 11.47
N TYR A 18 3.81 -3.11 12.36
CA TYR A 18 2.91 -3.34 13.48
C TYR A 18 2.83 -2.16 14.45
N ALA A 19 3.95 -1.50 14.72
CA ALA A 19 3.98 -0.31 15.58
C ALA A 19 3.21 0.86 14.94
N LEU A 20 3.34 1.05 13.62
CA LEU A 20 2.59 2.05 12.86
C LEU A 20 1.09 1.73 12.87
N ASP A 21 0.71 0.49 12.56
CA ASP A 21 -0.68 0.02 12.60
C ASP A 21 -1.37 0.30 13.94
N CYS A 22 -0.65 0.15 15.08
CA CYS A 22 -1.21 0.46 16.39
C CYS A 22 -1.56 1.94 16.55
N ILE A 23 -0.73 2.83 16.00
CA ILE A 23 -0.95 4.28 16.06
C ILE A 23 -2.08 4.68 15.10
N GLU A 24 -2.12 4.11 13.92
CA GLU A 24 -3.14 4.36 12.91
C GLU A 24 -4.52 3.89 13.36
N ALA A 25 -4.60 2.75 14.04
CA ALA A 25 -5.84 2.26 14.63
C ALA A 25 -6.45 3.27 15.62
N GLU A 26 -5.62 3.96 16.40
CA GLU A 26 -6.07 5.00 17.32
C GLU A 26 -6.45 6.31 16.62
N LEU A 27 -5.70 6.70 15.58
CA LEU A 27 -5.84 8.00 14.93
C LEU A 27 -6.91 8.02 13.83
N VAL A 28 -6.97 6.98 13.00
CA VAL A 28 -7.83 6.94 11.79
C VAL A 28 -8.84 5.80 11.78
N ASN A 29 -8.91 5.04 12.88
CA ASN A 29 -9.88 3.94 13.07
C ASN A 29 -9.75 2.80 12.03
N ILE A 30 -8.54 2.56 11.54
CA ILE A 30 -8.22 1.39 10.71
C ILE A 30 -8.03 0.17 11.63
N LYS A 31 -8.52 -0.99 11.23
CA LYS A 31 -8.31 -2.22 12.01
C LYS A 31 -6.82 -2.55 12.11
N ASN A 32 -6.35 -2.86 13.31
CA ASN A 32 -4.97 -3.22 13.58
C ASN A 32 -4.45 -4.33 12.61
N LYS A 33 -3.15 -4.32 12.32
CA LYS A 33 -2.45 -5.19 11.36
C LYS A 33 -2.77 -4.93 9.90
N HIS A 34 -3.19 -3.72 9.55
CA HIS A 34 -3.48 -3.31 8.19
C HIS A 34 -2.29 -3.56 7.24
N GLY A 35 -1.13 -3.02 7.53
CA GLY A 35 0.07 -3.19 6.69
C GLY A 35 0.46 -4.67 6.48
N LYS A 36 0.26 -5.54 7.49
CA LYS A 36 0.49 -6.99 7.34
C LYS A 36 -0.51 -7.66 6.41
N ARG A 37 -1.79 -7.25 6.44
CA ARG A 37 -2.81 -7.81 5.54
C ARG A 37 -2.58 -7.34 4.11
N VAL A 38 -2.26 -6.05 3.92
CA VAL A 38 -1.89 -5.49 2.60
C VAL A 38 -0.68 -6.24 2.04
N ALA A 39 0.37 -6.47 2.83
CA ALA A 39 1.53 -7.25 2.39
C ALA A 39 1.16 -8.69 2.03
N TYR A 40 0.33 -9.37 2.82
CA TYR A 40 -0.12 -10.73 2.53
C TYR A 40 -0.90 -10.80 1.22
N ILE A 41 -1.85 -9.89 1.01
CA ILE A 41 -2.63 -9.82 -0.23
C ILE A 41 -1.72 -9.53 -1.43
N SER A 42 -0.76 -8.59 -1.28
CA SER A 42 0.22 -8.26 -2.32
C SER A 42 1.08 -9.46 -2.72
N ILE A 43 1.54 -10.26 -1.74
CA ILE A 43 2.31 -11.49 -1.98
C ILE A 43 1.45 -12.52 -2.74
N CYS A 44 0.22 -12.76 -2.31
CA CYS A 44 -0.68 -13.69 -3.01
C CYS A 44 -0.94 -13.27 -4.47
N MET A 45 -1.06 -11.96 -4.71
CA MET A 45 -1.21 -11.43 -6.06
C MET A 45 0.08 -11.61 -6.87
N ALA A 46 1.23 -11.32 -6.27
CA ALA A 46 2.54 -11.44 -6.91
C ALA A 46 2.87 -12.88 -7.32
N GLU A 47 2.49 -13.87 -6.50
CA GLU A 47 2.66 -15.29 -6.81
C GLU A 47 1.92 -15.68 -8.11
N TYR A 48 0.73 -15.12 -8.33
CA TYR A 48 -0.02 -15.33 -9.57
C TYR A 48 0.77 -14.85 -10.81
N TRP A 49 1.50 -13.72 -10.68
CA TRP A 49 2.37 -13.20 -11.76
C TRP A 49 3.78 -13.78 -11.75
N LYS A 50 4.05 -14.81 -10.92
CA LYS A 50 5.35 -15.46 -10.80
C LYS A 50 6.48 -14.52 -10.39
N ILE A 51 6.17 -13.45 -9.67
CA ILE A 51 7.17 -12.61 -9.02
C ILE A 51 7.80 -13.41 -7.88
N GLN A 52 9.13 -13.53 -7.86
CA GLN A 52 9.85 -14.41 -6.93
C GLN A 52 11.15 -13.77 -6.46
N GLY A 53 11.79 -14.41 -5.48
CA GLY A 53 13.13 -14.03 -5.03
C GLY A 53 13.17 -12.62 -4.44
N ASP A 54 14.15 -11.85 -4.89
CA ASP A 54 14.40 -10.49 -4.38
C ASP A 54 13.24 -9.53 -4.66
N GLU A 55 12.59 -9.66 -5.82
CA GLU A 55 11.44 -8.83 -6.18
C GLU A 55 10.25 -9.09 -5.24
N LEU A 56 9.96 -10.33 -4.89
CA LEU A 56 8.89 -10.67 -3.95
C LEU A 56 9.20 -10.17 -2.54
N GLN A 57 10.46 -10.26 -2.13
CA GLN A 57 10.92 -9.74 -0.86
C GLN A 57 10.76 -8.21 -0.78
N ASP A 58 11.18 -7.51 -1.81
CA ASP A 58 11.09 -6.05 -1.89
C ASP A 58 9.65 -5.56 -1.97
N LEU A 59 8.78 -6.26 -2.72
CA LEU A 59 7.34 -5.99 -2.73
C LEU A 59 6.74 -6.15 -1.33
N ALA A 60 7.08 -7.22 -0.62
CA ALA A 60 6.60 -7.45 0.74
C ALA A 60 7.04 -6.34 1.70
N MET A 61 8.29 -5.89 1.60
CA MET A 61 8.80 -4.76 2.38
C MET A 61 8.08 -3.45 2.05
N CYS A 62 7.89 -3.14 0.76
CA CYS A 62 7.14 -1.96 0.33
C CYS A 62 5.70 -2.00 0.85
N ALA A 63 5.03 -3.14 0.73
CA ALA A 63 3.66 -3.31 1.19
C ALA A 63 3.51 -3.20 2.72
N LEU A 64 4.47 -3.75 3.50
CA LEU A 64 4.51 -3.57 4.95
C LEU A 64 4.68 -2.11 5.37
N LEU A 65 5.35 -1.32 4.55
CA LEU A 65 5.76 0.05 4.87
C LEU A 65 5.08 1.10 3.97
N HIS A 66 3.99 0.76 3.27
CA HIS A 66 3.37 1.67 2.31
C HIS A 66 2.91 2.98 2.98
N ASP A 67 2.40 2.91 4.20
CA ASP A 67 1.95 4.04 5.02
C ASP A 67 2.97 4.47 6.08
N ASN A 68 4.27 4.19 5.88
CA ASN A 68 5.31 4.42 6.89
C ASN A 68 5.44 5.87 7.37
N ALA A 69 4.87 6.83 6.69
CA ALA A 69 4.89 8.24 7.05
C ALA A 69 3.51 8.82 7.41
N LEU A 70 2.46 7.99 7.46
CA LEU A 70 1.10 8.46 7.76
C LEU A 70 1.03 9.08 9.16
N THR A 71 1.65 8.46 10.15
CA THR A 71 1.74 8.98 11.52
C THR A 71 2.46 10.32 11.60
N GLN A 72 3.55 10.48 10.86
CA GLN A 72 4.28 11.75 10.77
C GLN A 72 3.38 12.83 10.16
N TYR A 73 2.73 12.52 9.06
CA TYR A 73 1.80 13.43 8.38
C TYR A 73 0.68 13.89 9.31
N ILE A 74 0.00 12.97 9.99
CA ILE A 74 -1.07 13.30 10.95
C ILE A 74 -0.55 14.19 12.08
N SER A 75 0.64 13.87 12.63
CA SER A 75 1.25 14.68 13.69
C SER A 75 1.57 16.10 13.24
N GLU A 76 2.01 16.29 12.00
CA GLU A 76 2.31 17.61 11.44
C GLU A 76 1.03 18.43 11.18
N GLU A 77 -0.03 17.79 10.69
CA GLU A 77 -1.32 18.46 10.47
C GLU A 77 -1.99 18.86 11.78
N LEU A 78 -1.95 17.99 12.80
CA LEU A 78 -2.46 18.34 14.14
C LEU A 78 -1.73 19.52 14.80
N LYS A 79 -0.47 19.76 14.45
CA LYS A 79 0.29 20.93 14.94
C LYS A 79 -0.07 22.23 14.21
N LYS A 80 -0.52 22.14 12.95
CA LYS A 80 -0.84 23.31 12.13
C LYS A 80 -2.23 23.86 12.44
N ASP A 81 -3.17 22.99 12.72
CA ASP A 81 -4.58 23.34 12.96
C ASP A 81 -4.99 23.00 14.40
N SER A 82 -5.01 24.03 15.26
CA SER A 82 -5.64 23.93 16.60
C SER A 82 -7.18 23.75 16.54
N VAL A 83 -7.77 23.56 15.36
CA VAL A 83 -9.22 23.56 15.10
C VAL A 83 -9.68 22.32 14.31
N ILE A 84 -8.89 21.24 14.25
CA ILE A 84 -9.41 19.99 13.65
C ILE A 84 -10.44 19.37 14.60
N HIS A 85 -11.71 19.65 14.33
CA HIS A 85 -12.84 19.14 15.13
C HIS A 85 -13.35 17.76 14.69
N CYS A 86 -12.84 17.17 13.58
CA CYS A 86 -13.35 15.91 13.06
C CYS A 86 -12.25 15.07 12.40
N LYS A 87 -12.19 13.77 12.77
CA LYS A 87 -11.31 12.76 12.14
C LYS A 87 -11.55 12.62 10.62
N LYS A 88 -12.74 13.01 10.15
CA LYS A 88 -13.13 12.95 8.74
C LYS A 88 -12.40 13.96 7.86
N ASP A 89 -12.02 15.12 8.44
CA ASP A 89 -11.30 16.17 7.70
C ASP A 89 -9.84 15.81 7.40
N LEU A 90 -9.27 14.87 8.17
CA LEU A 90 -7.92 14.34 7.96
C LEU A 90 -7.86 13.36 6.77
N SER A 91 -8.94 12.62 6.52
CA SER A 91 -8.98 11.58 5.47
C SER A 91 -9.16 12.15 4.06
N GLU A 92 -9.75 13.33 3.92
CA GLU A 92 -10.06 13.93 2.60
C GLU A 92 -9.02 14.95 2.14
N LYS A 93 -8.20 15.49 3.05
CA LYS A 93 -7.20 16.52 2.73
C LYS A 93 -5.78 15.96 2.69
N LYS A 94 -5.26 15.73 1.48
CA LYS A 94 -3.83 15.58 1.17
C LYS A 94 -3.19 14.23 1.49
N THR A 95 -3.67 13.17 0.88
CA THR A 95 -3.00 11.87 0.80
C THR A 95 -1.55 11.93 0.28
N ASN A 96 -1.18 12.97 -0.46
CA ASN A 96 0.11 13.07 -1.17
C ASN A 96 1.34 13.22 -0.26
N LEU A 97 1.20 13.86 0.92
CA LEU A 97 2.38 14.16 1.76
C LEU A 97 2.95 12.92 2.42
N HIS A 98 2.11 11.98 2.89
CA HIS A 98 2.64 10.74 3.46
C HIS A 98 3.33 9.88 2.39
N CYS A 99 2.86 9.89 1.13
CA CYS A 99 3.53 9.22 0.02
C CYS A 99 4.92 9.82 -0.22
N ILE A 100 5.04 11.17 -0.23
CA ILE A 100 6.32 11.85 -0.44
C ILE A 100 7.31 11.57 0.70
N TYR A 101 6.85 11.64 1.94
CA TYR A 101 7.70 11.35 3.10
C TYR A 101 8.04 9.86 3.18
N GLY A 102 7.06 9.00 2.91
CA GLY A 102 7.23 7.56 2.88
C GLY A 102 8.25 7.10 1.87
N GLU A 103 8.20 7.63 0.66
CA GLU A 103 9.20 7.37 -0.38
C GLU A 103 10.61 7.75 0.08
N LYS A 104 10.78 8.92 0.70
CA LYS A 104 12.07 9.35 1.26
C LYS A 104 12.57 8.44 2.37
N ASN A 105 11.66 7.95 3.22
CA ASN A 105 12.03 7.10 4.34
C ASN A 105 12.60 5.76 3.85
N ILE A 106 11.98 5.15 2.83
CA ILE A 106 12.41 3.85 2.33
C ILE A 106 13.73 3.88 1.56
N THR A 107 14.19 5.02 1.06
CA THR A 107 15.47 5.12 0.33
C THR A 107 16.69 4.65 1.12
N LYS A 108 16.57 4.56 2.43
CA LYS A 108 17.65 4.12 3.34
C LYS A 108 17.59 2.62 3.65
N LEU A 109 16.59 1.93 3.18
CA LEU A 109 16.42 0.50 3.41
C LEU A 109 17.16 -0.31 2.33
N PRO A 110 17.65 -1.51 2.67
CA PRO A 110 18.48 -2.31 1.77
C PRO A 110 17.63 -3.13 0.79
N PHE A 111 16.90 -2.46 -0.08
CA PHE A 111 16.21 -3.13 -1.18
C PHE A 111 17.19 -3.75 -2.17
N LYS A 112 16.78 -4.81 -2.86
CA LYS A 112 17.58 -5.56 -3.82
C LYS A 112 17.28 -5.17 -5.26
N THR A 113 16.05 -4.68 -5.49
CA THR A 113 15.55 -4.27 -6.79
C THR A 113 15.24 -2.77 -6.79
N ASP A 114 14.88 -2.23 -7.95
CA ASP A 114 14.45 -0.83 -8.03
C ASP A 114 13.01 -0.68 -7.53
N VAL A 115 12.87 -0.06 -6.38
CA VAL A 115 11.58 0.26 -5.75
C VAL A 115 11.24 1.76 -5.84
N SER A 116 11.92 2.49 -6.70
CA SER A 116 11.71 3.93 -6.89
C SER A 116 10.27 4.24 -7.25
N ASN A 117 9.69 5.19 -6.56
CA ASN A 117 8.32 5.65 -6.71
C ASN A 117 7.22 4.61 -6.37
N VAL A 118 7.56 3.50 -5.75
CA VAL A 118 6.55 2.52 -5.32
C VAL A 118 5.68 3.12 -4.22
N ILE A 119 6.29 3.66 -3.17
CA ILE A 119 5.55 4.30 -2.08
C ILE A 119 4.98 5.66 -2.53
N LEU A 120 5.69 6.39 -3.40
CA LEU A 120 5.19 7.66 -3.90
C LEU A 120 3.87 7.51 -4.67
N TYR A 121 3.71 6.44 -5.45
CA TYR A 121 2.58 6.27 -6.36
C TYR A 121 1.57 5.19 -5.94
N HIS A 122 1.62 4.70 -4.69
CA HIS A 122 0.70 3.66 -4.24
C HIS A 122 -0.78 4.10 -4.14
N HIS A 123 -1.06 5.40 -4.22
CA HIS A 123 -2.42 5.93 -4.35
C HIS A 123 -2.75 6.46 -5.75
N GLU A 124 -1.89 6.20 -6.74
CA GLU A 124 -2.17 6.61 -8.10
C GLU A 124 -3.24 5.75 -8.77
N HIS A 125 -4.00 6.39 -9.64
CA HIS A 125 -5.03 5.74 -10.43
C HIS A 125 -4.54 5.54 -11.87
N ALA A 126 -4.89 4.40 -12.46
CA ALA A 126 -4.45 4.02 -13.81
C ALA A 126 -4.86 5.03 -14.91
N ASP A 127 -5.96 5.76 -14.69
CA ASP A 127 -6.51 6.78 -15.61
C ASP A 127 -5.87 8.17 -15.45
N GLY A 128 -4.99 8.35 -14.47
CA GLY A 128 -4.33 9.63 -14.18
C GLY A 128 -5.14 10.59 -13.31
N THR A 129 -6.19 10.11 -12.63
CA THR A 129 -6.97 10.90 -11.67
C THR A 129 -6.39 10.85 -10.24
N GLY A 130 -5.30 10.12 -10.05
CA GLY A 130 -4.61 10.01 -8.77
C GLY A 130 -3.88 11.29 -8.32
N PRO A 131 -3.31 11.27 -7.12
CA PRO A 131 -2.72 12.45 -6.47
C PRO A 131 -1.60 13.12 -7.26
N PHE A 132 -0.79 12.36 -8.01
CA PHE A 132 0.33 12.85 -8.81
C PHE A 132 0.04 12.82 -10.31
N GLN A 133 -1.19 12.47 -10.71
CA GLN A 133 -1.69 12.45 -12.09
C GLN A 133 -0.87 11.55 -13.03
N LYS A 134 -0.32 10.45 -12.48
CA LYS A 134 0.42 9.46 -13.24
C LYS A 134 -0.52 8.49 -13.92
N LYS A 135 -0.22 8.18 -15.18
CA LYS A 135 -0.97 7.18 -15.93
C LYS A 135 -0.37 5.79 -15.77
N TRP A 136 -1.14 4.79 -16.12
CA TRP A 136 -0.82 3.38 -16.04
C TRP A 136 0.67 3.00 -16.26
N ASN A 137 1.26 3.46 -17.37
CA ASN A 137 2.63 3.14 -17.77
C ASN A 137 3.71 3.88 -16.98
N GLU A 138 3.33 4.88 -16.19
CA GLU A 138 4.21 5.65 -15.33
C GLU A 138 4.20 5.15 -13.87
N ILE A 139 3.23 4.27 -13.51
CA ILE A 139 3.06 3.75 -12.16
C ILE A 139 3.78 2.41 -12.07
N PRO A 140 4.77 2.25 -11.15
CA PRO A 140 5.45 0.98 -10.92
C PRO A 140 4.49 -0.17 -10.64
N LEU A 141 4.83 -1.40 -11.09
CA LEU A 141 3.99 -2.57 -10.88
C LEU A 141 3.69 -2.80 -9.39
N PHE A 142 4.69 -2.67 -8.53
CA PHE A 142 4.52 -2.86 -7.09
C PHE A 142 3.55 -1.83 -6.49
N ALA A 143 3.61 -0.57 -6.93
CA ALA A 143 2.66 0.45 -6.50
C ALA A 143 1.22 0.08 -6.84
N ARG A 144 0.98 -0.46 -8.04
CA ARG A 144 -0.35 -0.93 -8.48
C ARG A 144 -0.85 -2.14 -7.70
N ILE A 145 0.04 -3.09 -7.40
CA ILE A 145 -0.27 -4.26 -6.57
C ILE A 145 -0.65 -3.81 -5.16
N ILE A 146 0.14 -2.94 -4.55
CA ILE A 146 -0.09 -2.42 -3.21
C ILE A 146 -1.40 -1.64 -3.16
N HIS A 147 -1.66 -0.76 -4.14
CA HIS A 147 -2.90 0.00 -4.24
C HIS A 147 -4.14 -0.92 -4.23
N LEU A 148 -4.13 -1.95 -5.06
CA LEU A 148 -5.24 -2.89 -5.12
C LEU A 148 -5.38 -3.70 -3.82
N ALA A 149 -4.27 -4.13 -3.23
CA ALA A 149 -4.27 -4.86 -1.96
C ALA A 149 -4.81 -4.01 -0.80
N ASP A 150 -4.45 -2.73 -0.74
CA ASP A 150 -4.92 -1.76 0.22
C ASP A 150 -6.45 -1.57 0.11
N ILE A 151 -6.97 -1.33 -1.08
CA ILE A 151 -8.41 -1.20 -1.32
C ILE A 151 -9.17 -2.47 -0.91
N ILE A 152 -8.65 -3.65 -1.26
CA ILE A 152 -9.25 -4.93 -0.86
C ILE A 152 -9.31 -5.04 0.66
N ASP A 153 -8.25 -4.67 1.36
CA ASP A 153 -8.22 -4.72 2.83
C ASP A 153 -9.19 -3.72 3.45
N ILE A 154 -9.24 -2.49 2.97
CA ILE A 154 -10.16 -1.45 3.45
C ILE A 154 -11.61 -1.88 3.25
N ILE A 155 -12.00 -2.33 2.05
CA ILE A 155 -13.36 -2.78 1.75
C ILE A 155 -13.74 -3.95 2.66
N ARG A 156 -12.89 -4.96 2.75
CA ARG A 156 -13.15 -6.14 3.59
C ARG A 156 -13.34 -5.79 5.06
N ASN A 157 -12.62 -4.80 5.56
CA ASN A 157 -12.69 -4.40 6.96
C ASN A 157 -13.79 -3.38 7.26
N SER A 158 -14.33 -2.70 6.24
CA SER A 158 -15.46 -1.77 6.36
C SER A 158 -16.81 -2.47 6.38
N ILE A 159 -16.86 -3.71 5.88
CA ILE A 159 -18.09 -4.52 5.85
C ILE A 159 -18.08 -5.42 7.08
N ASP A 160 -19.03 -5.24 7.98
CA ASP A 160 -19.26 -6.17 9.09
C ASP A 160 -19.45 -7.59 8.56
N SER A 161 -18.85 -8.54 9.22
CA SER A 161 -18.49 -9.90 8.83
C SER A 161 -19.64 -10.86 8.44
N ASP A 162 -20.55 -10.44 7.55
CA ASP A 162 -21.47 -11.34 6.89
C ASP A 162 -20.88 -11.89 5.59
N ASP A 163 -21.26 -13.11 5.20
CA ASP A 163 -20.78 -13.86 4.02
C ASP A 163 -20.86 -13.09 2.67
N ASN A 164 -21.57 -11.97 2.64
CA ASN A 164 -21.74 -11.12 1.47
C ASN A 164 -20.53 -10.19 1.17
N SER A 165 -19.53 -10.12 2.04
CA SER A 165 -18.40 -9.21 1.88
C SER A 165 -17.54 -9.55 0.63
N TRP A 166 -17.42 -10.84 0.32
CA TRP A 166 -16.71 -11.31 -0.86
C TRP A 166 -17.46 -10.99 -2.16
N ASP A 167 -18.77 -11.24 -2.18
CA ASP A 167 -19.62 -10.91 -3.34
C ASP A 167 -19.65 -9.42 -3.60
N PHE A 168 -19.74 -8.60 -2.54
CA PHE A 168 -19.63 -7.15 -2.67
C PHE A 168 -18.28 -6.72 -3.25
N MET A 169 -17.17 -7.29 -2.79
CA MET A 169 -15.84 -7.00 -3.31
C MET A 169 -15.73 -7.39 -4.80
N CYS A 170 -16.18 -8.59 -5.17
CA CYS A 170 -16.20 -9.04 -6.56
C CYS A 170 -17.09 -8.13 -7.43
N GLN A 171 -18.24 -7.71 -6.92
CA GLN A 171 -19.13 -6.78 -7.60
C GLN A 171 -18.49 -5.40 -7.74
N TYR A 172 -17.87 -4.89 -6.67
CA TYR A 172 -17.14 -3.62 -6.70
C TYR A 172 -16.01 -3.63 -7.73
N LEU A 173 -15.16 -4.67 -7.72
CA LEU A 173 -14.06 -4.81 -8.68
C LEU A 173 -14.58 -4.97 -10.13
N SER A 174 -15.69 -5.69 -10.35
CA SER A 174 -16.27 -5.87 -11.68
C SER A 174 -16.96 -4.63 -12.22
N GLN A 175 -17.63 -3.85 -11.37
CA GLN A 175 -18.25 -2.56 -11.75
C GLN A 175 -17.22 -1.49 -12.05
N ASN A 176 -16.06 -1.56 -11.40
CA ASN A 176 -14.97 -0.62 -11.56
C ASN A 176 -13.84 -1.18 -12.46
N LYS A 177 -14.13 -2.16 -13.31
CA LYS A 177 -13.13 -2.79 -14.19
C LYS A 177 -12.43 -1.83 -15.14
N ASP A 178 -13.06 -0.73 -15.52
CA ASP A 178 -12.53 0.35 -16.34
C ASP A 178 -12.19 1.61 -15.52
N SER A 179 -12.33 1.52 -14.19
CA SER A 179 -12.03 2.55 -13.21
C SER A 179 -10.56 2.48 -12.76
N PRO A 180 -10.07 3.51 -12.07
CA PRO A 180 -8.72 3.56 -11.47
C PRO A 180 -8.28 2.30 -10.72
N VAL A 181 -9.23 1.53 -10.21
CA VAL A 181 -9.01 0.33 -9.36
C VAL A 181 -9.15 -0.99 -10.13
N SER A 182 -8.97 -0.99 -11.44
CA SER A 182 -9.25 -2.19 -12.23
C SER A 182 -8.14 -3.24 -12.15
N TYR A 183 -8.49 -4.46 -11.69
CA TYR A 183 -7.62 -5.63 -11.78
C TYR A 183 -7.29 -6.03 -13.24
N THR A 184 -8.12 -5.62 -14.22
CA THR A 184 -7.86 -5.88 -15.65
C THR A 184 -6.61 -5.17 -16.14
N HIS A 185 -6.22 -4.09 -15.48
CA HIS A 185 -4.97 -3.39 -15.75
C HIS A 185 -3.74 -4.15 -15.24
N LEU A 186 -3.92 -5.11 -14.35
CA LEU A 186 -2.84 -6.03 -13.96
C LEU A 186 -2.63 -7.14 -15.02
N ARG A 187 -3.69 -7.50 -15.80
CA ARG A 187 -3.61 -8.47 -16.90
C ARG A 187 -2.81 -7.99 -18.12
N ALA A 188 -2.59 -6.69 -18.28
CA ALA A 188 -1.89 -6.15 -19.46
C ALA A 188 -0.41 -6.57 -19.57
N HIS A 189 0.12 -7.31 -18.60
CA HIS A 189 1.45 -7.93 -18.66
C HIS A 189 1.43 -9.40 -19.11
N GLU A 190 0.28 -9.99 -19.40
CA GLU A 190 0.24 -11.22 -20.14
C GLU A 190 0.56 -10.89 -21.62
N THR A 191 1.85 -10.74 -21.93
CA THR A 191 2.29 -10.84 -23.32
C THR A 191 1.94 -12.24 -23.80
N PRO A 192 1.26 -12.40 -24.94
CA PRO A 192 1.12 -13.71 -25.54
C PRO A 192 2.52 -14.15 -25.98
N GLU A 193 3.15 -14.99 -25.19
CA GLU A 193 4.27 -15.77 -25.71
C GLU A 193 3.72 -16.78 -26.70
N HIS A 194 4.26 -16.71 -27.89
CA HIS A 194 4.03 -17.59 -29.02
C HIS A 194 4.38 -19.06 -28.73
#